data_dc0a96d475b0fdf8ffdd1bcb0f2c0aaf
#
_entry.id   dc0a96d475b0fdf8ffdd1bcb0f2c0aaf
#
_cell.length_a   1.000
_cell.length_b   1.000
_cell.length_c   1.000
_cell.angle_alpha   90.00
_cell.angle_beta   90.00
_cell.angle_gamma   90.00
#
_symmetry.space_group_name_H-M   'P 1'
#
loop_
_entity.id
_entity.type
_entity.pdbx_description
1 polymer ?
#
loop_
_entity_poly.entity_id
_entity_poly.type
_entity_poly.pdbx_seq_one_letter_code
_entity_poly.pdbx_strand_id
1 'polypeptide(L)'
;DRRMKWWASQLLGLVRVKTHVVGVENMPTKGRRVIVMCNHSSLYDIPVAISALDTSFRFVAKKELFNIPIFGSALKRGGFLSIDRNNREQAVKDLQRAKEQMLNGITLWMSPEGTRSKDGKLAEFKRGGFHIAIETKALIVPVVIKDIHKLQAGDNLDLYLNQSIEVEICKPIDAAEFSLENRRALINQVRAIMLDALGQKE
;
A
#
# COMPACT_ATOMS: atom_id res chain seq x y z
N ASP A 1 4.54 12.96 10.27
CA ASP A 1 5.33 11.85 9.70
C ASP A 1 6.45 11.37 10.66
N ARG A 2 7.18 12.27 11.34
CA ARG A 2 8.23 11.89 12.31
C ARG A 2 7.70 10.98 13.44
N ARG A 3 6.48 11.20 13.94
CA ARG A 3 5.83 10.36 14.95
C ARG A 3 5.46 8.97 14.39
N MET A 4 5.04 8.91 13.12
CA MET A 4 4.75 7.63 12.46
C MET A 4 6.02 6.80 12.26
N LYS A 5 7.13 7.42 11.81
CA LYS A 5 8.42 6.73 11.70
C LYS A 5 8.91 6.22 13.06
N TRP A 6 8.79 7.03 14.11
CA TRP A 6 9.12 6.58 15.46
C TRP A 6 8.25 5.40 15.91
N TRP A 7 6.94 5.48 15.73
CA TRP A 7 6.02 4.39 16.05
C TRP A 7 6.36 3.11 15.28
N ALA A 8 6.60 3.19 13.99
CA ALA A 8 6.98 2.07 13.16
C ALA A 8 8.31 1.44 13.63
N SER A 9 9.31 2.27 13.96
CA SER A 9 10.61 1.78 14.47
C SER A 9 10.47 1.04 15.80
N GLN A 10 9.59 1.51 16.71
CA GLN A 10 9.33 0.80 17.97
C GLN A 10 8.69 -0.58 17.72
N LEU A 11 7.68 -0.65 16.84
CA LEU A 11 7.04 -1.94 16.52
C LEU A 11 8.00 -2.92 15.85
N LEU A 12 8.80 -2.46 14.89
CA LEU A 12 9.79 -3.31 14.22
C LEU A 12 10.92 -3.73 15.18
N GLY A 13 11.32 -2.84 16.10
CA GLY A 13 12.28 -3.14 17.15
C GLY A 13 11.81 -4.22 18.12
N LEU A 14 10.53 -4.18 18.53
CA LEU A 14 9.93 -5.19 19.42
C LEU A 14 9.99 -6.60 18.81
N VAL A 15 9.75 -6.71 17.50
CA VAL A 15 9.79 -8.00 16.79
C VAL A 15 11.16 -8.31 16.18
N ARG A 16 12.13 -7.43 16.37
CA ARG A 16 13.51 -7.53 15.86
C ARG A 16 13.58 -7.75 14.36
N VAL A 17 12.72 -7.05 13.62
CA VAL A 17 12.72 -7.08 12.16
C VAL A 17 13.80 -6.17 11.61
N LYS A 18 14.60 -6.70 10.68
CA LYS A 18 15.54 -5.92 9.86
C LYS A 18 14.92 -5.71 8.49
N THR A 19 14.84 -4.47 8.03
CA THR A 19 14.35 -4.14 6.69
C THR A 19 15.52 -3.82 5.77
N HIS A 20 15.50 -4.43 4.58
CA HIS A 20 16.41 -4.12 3.48
C HIS A 20 15.60 -3.53 2.33
N VAL A 21 15.97 -2.34 1.85
CA VAL A 21 15.22 -1.63 0.82
C VAL A 21 16.04 -1.55 -0.45
N VAL A 22 15.47 -1.97 -1.57
CA VAL A 22 16.07 -1.88 -2.91
C VAL A 22 15.19 -1.03 -3.83
N GLY A 23 15.78 -0.42 -4.86
CA GLY A 23 15.04 0.39 -5.83
C GLY A 23 14.59 1.76 -5.29
N VAL A 24 15.26 2.32 -4.29
CA VAL A 24 14.92 3.63 -3.70
C VAL A 24 14.90 4.74 -4.75
N GLU A 25 15.74 4.66 -5.76
CA GLU A 25 15.81 5.56 -6.91
C GLU A 25 14.54 5.59 -7.76
N ASN A 26 13.69 4.56 -7.65
CA ASN A 26 12.41 4.47 -8.36
C ASN A 26 11.30 5.31 -7.72
N MET A 27 11.53 5.84 -6.50
CA MET A 27 10.55 6.75 -5.89
C MET A 27 10.55 8.09 -6.62
N PRO A 28 9.38 8.53 -7.14
CA PRO A 28 9.29 9.78 -7.87
C PRO A 28 9.66 10.97 -6.99
N THR A 29 10.41 11.90 -7.57
CA THR A 29 10.68 13.20 -6.96
C THR A 29 9.42 14.07 -6.90
N LYS A 30 9.47 15.17 -6.13
CA LYS A 30 8.34 16.10 -5.95
C LYS A 30 7.74 16.58 -7.28
N GLY A 31 6.43 16.81 -7.28
CA GLY A 31 5.71 17.41 -8.43
C GLY A 31 4.78 16.46 -9.20
N ARG A 32 4.88 15.15 -8.97
CA ARG A 32 3.97 14.17 -9.57
C ARG A 32 2.99 13.61 -8.52
N ARG A 33 1.77 13.35 -8.94
CA ARG A 33 0.83 12.58 -8.11
C ARG A 33 1.28 11.13 -8.08
N VAL A 34 1.27 10.52 -6.90
CA VAL A 34 1.79 9.17 -6.71
C VAL A 34 0.78 8.32 -5.96
N ILE A 35 0.58 7.10 -6.46
CA ILE A 35 -0.07 6.01 -5.73
C ILE A 35 0.95 4.91 -5.54
N VAL A 36 1.31 4.62 -4.29
CA VAL A 36 2.07 3.42 -3.95
C VAL A 36 1.10 2.24 -3.88
N MET A 37 1.33 1.22 -4.68
CA MET A 37 0.57 -0.02 -4.67
C MET A 37 1.43 -1.15 -4.13
N CYS A 38 1.05 -1.72 -2.98
CA CYS A 38 1.84 -2.74 -2.28
C CYS A 38 1.04 -4.02 -2.06
N ASN A 39 1.69 -5.18 -2.14
CA ASN A 39 1.10 -6.44 -1.70
C ASN A 39 0.72 -6.37 -0.21
N HIS A 40 -0.20 -7.23 0.21
CA HIS A 40 -0.74 -7.17 1.57
C HIS A 40 -0.89 -8.58 2.16
N SER A 41 -0.04 -8.92 3.12
CA SER A 41 -0.05 -10.25 3.73
C SER A 41 0.17 -10.25 5.24
N SER A 42 0.39 -9.07 5.86
CA SER A 42 0.63 -8.96 7.29
C SER A 42 0.06 -7.65 7.86
N LEU A 43 -0.14 -7.61 9.17
CA LEU A 43 -0.35 -6.35 9.90
C LEU A 43 0.92 -5.49 9.92
N TYR A 44 2.08 -6.12 9.74
CA TYR A 44 3.38 -5.44 9.71
C TYR A 44 3.74 -4.79 8.38
N ASP A 45 2.93 -4.97 7.32
CA ASP A 45 3.12 -4.26 6.05
C ASP A 45 3.19 -2.74 6.26
N ILE A 46 2.33 -2.20 7.14
CA ILE A 46 2.26 -0.76 7.41
C ILE A 46 3.51 -0.23 8.11
N PRO A 47 3.96 -0.77 9.26
CA PRO A 47 5.18 -0.30 9.88
C PRO A 47 6.43 -0.53 9.00
N VAL A 48 6.49 -1.62 8.23
CA VAL A 48 7.58 -1.85 7.28
C VAL A 48 7.58 -0.78 6.19
N ALA A 49 6.43 -0.50 5.56
CA ALA A 49 6.32 0.54 4.53
C ALA A 49 6.69 1.94 5.06
N ILE A 50 6.25 2.31 6.28
CA ILE A 50 6.59 3.58 6.94
C ILE A 50 8.10 3.69 7.19
N SER A 51 8.75 2.58 7.54
CA SER A 51 10.20 2.54 7.79
C SER A 51 10.99 2.60 6.49
N ALA A 52 10.51 1.91 5.45
CA ALA A 52 11.22 1.74 4.17
C ALA A 52 11.12 2.97 3.25
N LEU A 53 9.99 3.66 3.26
CA LEU A 53 9.73 4.76 2.33
C LEU A 53 10.03 6.11 2.97
N ASP A 54 10.92 6.88 2.35
CA ASP A 54 11.23 8.26 2.81
C ASP A 54 10.28 9.30 2.18
N THR A 55 9.00 8.98 2.17
CA THR A 55 7.95 9.89 1.68
C THR A 55 6.76 9.93 2.63
N SER A 56 6.05 11.04 2.61
CA SER A 56 4.79 11.17 3.35
C SER A 56 3.66 10.59 2.52
N PHE A 57 3.01 9.58 3.02
CA PHE A 57 1.85 8.99 2.36
C PHE A 57 0.70 8.73 3.33
N ARG A 58 -0.51 8.55 2.79
CA ARG A 58 -1.71 8.23 3.56
C ARG A 58 -2.27 6.90 3.10
N PHE A 59 -2.49 6.00 4.06
CA PHE A 59 -3.11 4.70 3.81
C PHE A 59 -4.58 4.83 3.52
N VAL A 60 -5.05 4.04 2.57
CA VAL A 60 -6.46 3.73 2.42
C VAL A 60 -6.76 2.49 3.27
N ALA A 61 -7.33 2.71 4.44
CA ALA A 61 -7.54 1.67 5.45
C ALA A 61 -9.01 1.27 5.57
N LYS A 62 -9.24 0.04 6.07
CA LYS A 62 -10.59 -0.48 6.30
C LYS A 62 -11.34 0.38 7.33
N LYS A 63 -12.60 0.73 7.05
CA LYS A 63 -13.43 1.62 7.87
C LYS A 63 -13.52 1.19 9.34
N GLU A 64 -13.54 -0.11 9.61
CA GLU A 64 -13.66 -0.66 10.96
C GLU A 64 -12.46 -0.28 11.86
N LEU A 65 -11.27 -0.06 11.27
CA LEU A 65 -10.09 0.39 12.01
C LEU A 65 -10.27 1.80 12.62
N PHE A 66 -11.12 2.61 12.01
CA PHE A 66 -11.42 3.97 12.51
C PHE A 66 -12.36 3.97 13.71
N ASN A 67 -12.97 2.82 14.04
CA ASN A 67 -13.83 2.65 15.21
C ASN A 67 -13.08 2.10 16.43
N ILE A 68 -11.81 1.69 16.27
CA ILE A 68 -10.99 1.22 17.39
C ILE A 68 -10.63 2.44 18.27
N PRO A 69 -10.91 2.40 19.58
CA PRO A 69 -10.55 3.47 20.49
C PRO A 69 -9.06 3.84 20.39
N ILE A 70 -8.72 5.12 20.52
CA ILE A 70 -7.36 5.68 20.40
C ILE A 70 -6.81 5.54 18.99
N PHE A 71 -6.72 4.31 18.44
CA PHE A 71 -6.16 4.02 17.12
C PHE A 71 -6.96 4.71 16.00
N GLY A 72 -8.29 4.60 16.00
CA GLY A 72 -9.15 5.27 15.02
C GLY A 72 -9.03 6.79 15.07
N SER A 73 -8.89 7.37 16.29
CA SER A 73 -8.63 8.79 16.46
C SER A 73 -7.27 9.20 15.89
N ALA A 74 -6.25 8.38 16.06
CA ALA A 74 -4.92 8.61 15.48
C ALA A 74 -4.97 8.56 13.95
N LEU A 75 -5.69 7.60 13.36
CA LEU A 75 -5.90 7.51 11.91
C LEU A 75 -6.59 8.76 11.35
N LYS A 76 -7.68 9.21 11.98
CA LYS A 76 -8.40 10.42 11.57
C LYS A 76 -7.51 11.67 11.63
N ARG A 77 -6.81 11.88 12.74
CA ARG A 77 -5.87 13.01 12.92
C ARG A 77 -4.67 12.94 11.98
N GLY A 78 -4.24 11.72 11.61
CA GLY A 78 -3.17 11.48 10.65
C GLY A 78 -3.58 11.72 9.19
N GLY A 79 -4.87 12.03 8.92
CA GLY A 79 -5.39 12.23 7.56
C GLY A 79 -5.48 10.95 6.74
N PHE A 80 -5.56 9.77 7.40
CA PHE A 80 -5.76 8.51 6.72
C PHE A 80 -7.17 8.38 6.16
N LEU A 81 -7.32 7.65 5.07
CA LEU A 81 -8.58 7.50 4.36
C LEU A 81 -9.25 6.19 4.73
N SER A 82 -10.51 6.26 5.11
CA SER A 82 -11.34 5.07 5.34
C SER A 82 -11.98 4.60 4.04
N ILE A 83 -12.09 3.29 3.86
CA ILE A 83 -12.87 2.68 2.79
C ILE A 83 -13.80 1.61 3.34
N ASP A 84 -15.09 1.72 2.98
CA ASP A 84 -16.07 0.67 3.25
C ASP A 84 -16.05 -0.37 2.12
N ARG A 85 -15.34 -1.47 2.35
CA ARG A 85 -15.17 -2.55 1.34
C ARG A 85 -16.42 -3.41 1.18
N ASN A 86 -17.35 -3.34 2.12
CA ASN A 86 -18.58 -4.14 2.14
C ASN A 86 -19.76 -3.42 1.48
N ASN A 87 -19.64 -2.11 1.27
CA ASN A 87 -20.67 -1.31 0.62
C ASN A 87 -20.09 -0.65 -0.64
N ARG A 88 -20.51 -1.11 -1.82
CA ARG A 88 -19.99 -0.64 -3.10
C ARG A 88 -20.23 0.86 -3.34
N GLU A 89 -21.41 1.37 -2.99
CA GLU A 89 -21.72 2.79 -3.19
C GLU A 89 -20.87 3.67 -2.29
N GLN A 90 -20.72 3.26 -1.02
CA GLN A 90 -19.87 3.97 -0.08
C GLN A 90 -18.40 3.90 -0.50
N ALA A 91 -17.93 2.75 -0.96
CA ALA A 91 -16.56 2.60 -1.47
C ALA A 91 -16.26 3.56 -2.63
N VAL A 92 -17.21 3.79 -3.54
CA VAL A 92 -17.06 4.77 -4.62
C VAL A 92 -16.90 6.19 -4.07
N LYS A 93 -17.72 6.59 -3.08
CA LYS A 93 -17.62 7.90 -2.42
C LYS A 93 -16.28 8.06 -1.67
N ASP A 94 -15.84 7.01 -1.00
CA ASP A 94 -14.57 7.00 -0.28
C ASP A 94 -13.37 7.11 -1.24
N LEU A 95 -13.44 6.46 -2.40
CA LEU A 95 -12.43 6.58 -3.46
C LEU A 95 -12.43 7.99 -4.09
N GLN A 96 -13.60 8.64 -4.22
CA GLN A 96 -13.66 10.02 -4.68
C GLN A 96 -12.96 10.98 -3.70
N ARG A 97 -13.13 10.78 -2.40
CA ARG A 97 -12.38 11.54 -1.37
C ARG A 97 -10.87 11.29 -1.46
N ALA A 98 -10.46 10.04 -1.74
CA ALA A 98 -9.06 9.72 -1.95
C ALA A 98 -8.48 10.47 -3.16
N LYS A 99 -9.23 10.55 -4.26
CA LYS A 99 -8.89 11.33 -5.45
C LYS A 99 -8.70 12.82 -5.11
N GLU A 100 -9.62 13.41 -4.36
CA GLU A 100 -9.53 14.81 -3.93
C GLU A 100 -8.27 15.08 -3.09
N GLN A 101 -7.93 14.17 -2.18
CA GLN A 101 -6.69 14.26 -1.40
C GLN A 101 -5.44 14.20 -2.28
N MET A 102 -5.43 13.35 -3.29
CA MET A 102 -4.33 13.30 -4.26
C MET A 102 -4.19 14.58 -5.07
N LEU A 103 -5.31 15.17 -5.50
CA LEU A 103 -5.30 16.46 -6.19
C LEU A 103 -4.72 17.58 -5.32
N ASN A 104 -4.82 17.46 -4.00
CA ASN A 104 -4.21 18.33 -3.01
C ASN A 104 -2.76 17.93 -2.65
N GLY A 105 -2.12 17.06 -3.43
CA GLY A 105 -0.70 16.72 -3.27
C GLY A 105 -0.39 15.58 -2.30
N ILE A 106 -1.40 14.83 -1.83
CA ILE A 106 -1.20 13.67 -0.96
C ILE A 106 -0.80 12.45 -1.79
N THR A 107 0.30 11.81 -1.42
CA THR A 107 0.65 10.46 -1.92
C THR A 107 -0.25 9.44 -1.24
N LEU A 108 -0.92 8.60 -2.02
CA LEU A 108 -1.71 7.48 -1.48
C LEU A 108 -0.88 6.21 -1.40
N TRP A 109 -1.14 5.43 -0.36
CA TRP A 109 -0.68 4.05 -0.26
C TRP A 109 -1.88 3.12 -0.16
N MET A 110 -1.92 2.08 -0.97
CA MET A 110 -3.00 1.10 -0.94
C MET A 110 -2.52 -0.29 -1.36
N SER A 111 -3.24 -1.31 -0.88
CA SER A 111 -3.11 -2.65 -1.45
C SER A 111 -4.13 -2.82 -2.57
N PRO A 112 -3.70 -3.14 -3.80
CA PRO A 112 -4.63 -3.38 -4.89
C PRO A 112 -5.47 -4.65 -4.70
N GLU A 113 -5.01 -5.59 -3.89
CA GLU A 113 -5.74 -6.82 -3.53
C GLU A 113 -7.00 -6.55 -2.70
N GLY A 114 -6.99 -5.50 -1.90
CA GLY A 114 -8.11 -5.11 -1.04
C GLY A 114 -8.32 -5.99 0.19
N THR A 115 -7.50 -7.01 0.39
CA THR A 115 -7.49 -7.88 1.59
C THR A 115 -6.10 -8.44 1.78
N ARG A 116 -5.82 -9.00 2.97
CA ARG A 116 -4.54 -9.67 3.24
C ARG A 116 -4.54 -11.07 2.62
N SER A 117 -3.44 -11.39 1.95
CA SER A 117 -3.12 -12.77 1.55
C SER A 117 -2.73 -13.59 2.78
N LYS A 118 -3.10 -14.87 2.80
CA LYS A 118 -2.78 -15.78 3.91
C LYS A 118 -1.47 -16.53 3.71
N ASP A 119 -1.13 -16.77 2.46
CA ASP A 119 0.02 -17.59 2.03
C ASP A 119 1.13 -16.79 1.35
N GLY A 120 1.01 -15.46 1.35
CA GLY A 120 1.94 -14.54 0.71
C GLY A 120 1.82 -14.47 -0.81
N LYS A 121 0.88 -15.21 -1.42
CA LYS A 121 0.63 -15.12 -2.86
C LYS A 121 -0.16 -13.87 -3.21
N LEU A 122 0.18 -13.27 -4.34
CA LEU A 122 -0.47 -12.07 -4.82
C LEU A 122 -1.88 -12.38 -5.34
N ALA A 123 -2.90 -11.87 -4.67
CA ALA A 123 -4.29 -12.05 -5.05
C ALA A 123 -4.70 -11.19 -6.26
N GLU A 124 -5.92 -11.37 -6.76
CA GLU A 124 -6.47 -10.54 -7.83
C GLU A 124 -6.63 -9.07 -7.39
N PHE A 125 -6.39 -8.16 -8.34
CA PHE A 125 -6.44 -6.73 -8.07
C PHE A 125 -7.84 -6.13 -8.24
N LYS A 126 -8.22 -5.30 -7.30
CA LYS A 126 -9.43 -4.47 -7.36
C LYS A 126 -9.21 -3.25 -8.26
N ARG A 127 -10.26 -2.87 -8.99
CA ARG A 127 -10.18 -1.83 -10.04
C ARG A 127 -10.09 -0.40 -9.51
N GLY A 128 -10.48 -0.15 -8.25
CA GLY A 128 -10.70 1.21 -7.73
C GLY A 128 -9.46 2.09 -7.69
N GLY A 129 -8.32 1.55 -7.22
CA GLY A 129 -7.06 2.30 -7.19
C GLY A 129 -6.55 2.69 -8.57
N PHE A 130 -6.72 1.80 -9.56
CA PHE A 130 -6.34 2.07 -10.95
C PHE A 130 -7.25 3.11 -11.62
N HIS A 131 -8.52 3.14 -11.25
CA HIS A 131 -9.45 4.18 -11.70
C HIS A 131 -8.97 5.56 -11.25
N ILE A 132 -8.65 5.71 -9.95
CA ILE A 132 -8.10 6.96 -9.40
C ILE A 132 -6.78 7.31 -10.12
N ALA A 133 -5.88 6.35 -10.30
CA ALA A 133 -4.60 6.59 -10.95
C ALA A 133 -4.74 7.19 -12.34
N ILE A 134 -5.62 6.63 -13.18
CA ILE A 134 -5.91 7.12 -14.54
C ILE A 134 -6.52 8.51 -14.48
N GLU A 135 -7.57 8.72 -13.69
CA GLU A 135 -8.26 10.01 -13.61
C GLU A 135 -7.38 11.15 -13.07
N THR A 136 -6.44 10.83 -12.19
CA THR A 136 -5.51 11.81 -11.62
C THR A 136 -4.20 11.92 -12.39
N LYS A 137 -4.01 11.09 -13.43
CA LYS A 137 -2.75 10.98 -14.18
C LYS A 137 -1.56 10.76 -13.26
N ALA A 138 -1.73 9.87 -12.28
CA ALA A 138 -0.72 9.59 -11.28
C ALA A 138 0.32 8.61 -11.78
N LEU A 139 1.51 8.65 -11.16
CA LEU A 139 2.46 7.55 -11.21
C LEU A 139 2.01 6.46 -10.24
N ILE A 140 1.91 5.22 -10.70
CA ILE A 140 1.78 4.06 -9.84
C ILE A 140 3.19 3.56 -9.55
N VAL A 141 3.54 3.48 -8.26
CA VAL A 141 4.79 2.88 -7.79
C VAL A 141 4.44 1.52 -7.19
N PRO A 142 4.70 0.42 -7.90
CA PRO A 142 4.54 -0.90 -7.30
C PRO A 142 5.63 -1.09 -6.24
N VAL A 143 5.25 -1.55 -5.06
CA VAL A 143 6.16 -1.90 -3.98
C VAL A 143 5.83 -3.32 -3.54
N VAL A 144 6.84 -4.15 -3.35
CA VAL A 144 6.65 -5.48 -2.80
C VAL A 144 7.41 -5.65 -1.49
N ILE A 145 6.73 -6.21 -0.51
CA ILE A 145 7.32 -6.61 0.76
C ILE A 145 7.40 -8.13 0.74
N LYS A 146 8.63 -8.64 0.56
CA LYS A 146 8.88 -10.06 0.40
C LYS A 146 8.80 -10.78 1.74
N ASP A 147 8.21 -11.95 1.74
CA ASP A 147 8.18 -12.89 2.87
C ASP A 147 7.58 -12.37 4.20
N ILE A 148 6.90 -11.23 4.19
CA ILE A 148 6.36 -10.63 5.42
C ILE A 148 5.29 -11.51 6.09
N HIS A 149 4.64 -12.40 5.34
CA HIS A 149 3.74 -13.41 5.89
C HIS A 149 4.47 -14.41 6.83
N LYS A 150 5.79 -14.55 6.69
CA LYS A 150 6.62 -15.36 7.59
C LYS A 150 6.82 -14.70 8.96
N LEU A 151 6.71 -13.37 9.03
CA LEU A 151 6.72 -12.66 10.30
C LEU A 151 5.38 -12.81 11.03
N GLN A 152 4.28 -12.63 10.29
CA GLN A 152 2.91 -12.72 10.81
C GLN A 152 1.97 -12.95 9.63
N ALA A 153 1.34 -14.11 9.56
CA ALA A 153 0.40 -14.44 8.51
C ALA A 153 -0.90 -13.63 8.62
N GLY A 154 -1.54 -13.38 7.49
CA GLY A 154 -2.69 -12.48 7.40
C GLY A 154 -3.93 -12.88 8.20
N ASP A 155 -4.02 -14.11 8.67
CA ASP A 155 -5.20 -14.68 9.34
C ASP A 155 -4.97 -15.07 10.81
N ASN A 156 -3.74 -15.00 11.32
CA ASN A 156 -3.42 -15.31 12.71
C ASN A 156 -2.67 -14.15 13.39
N LEU A 157 -2.39 -14.30 14.69
CA LEU A 157 -1.64 -13.34 15.49
C LEU A 157 -0.26 -13.87 15.90
N ASP A 158 0.14 -15.04 15.40
CA ASP A 158 1.44 -15.61 15.70
C ASP A 158 2.55 -14.75 15.10
N LEU A 159 3.57 -14.45 15.90
CA LEU A 159 4.70 -13.63 15.52
C LEU A 159 6.00 -14.44 15.55
N TYR A 160 6.69 -14.45 14.42
CA TYR A 160 8.00 -15.08 14.29
C TYR A 160 9.09 -14.01 14.27
N LEU A 161 9.79 -13.86 15.39
CA LEU A 161 10.75 -12.78 15.60
C LEU A 161 12.04 -12.95 14.77
N ASN A 162 12.87 -11.90 14.73
CA ASN A 162 14.19 -11.88 14.10
C ASN A 162 14.15 -12.09 12.57
N GLN A 163 13.08 -11.68 11.89
CA GLN A 163 12.96 -11.80 10.43
C GLN A 163 13.77 -10.70 9.72
N SER A 164 14.31 -11.05 8.54
CA SER A 164 14.84 -10.08 7.58
C SER A 164 13.84 -9.91 6.45
N ILE A 165 13.38 -8.69 6.24
CA ILE A 165 12.32 -8.37 5.28
C ILE A 165 12.90 -7.48 4.19
N GLU A 166 12.81 -7.92 2.95
CA GLU A 166 13.17 -7.12 1.79
C GLU A 166 11.96 -6.32 1.29
N VAL A 167 12.17 -5.04 1.05
CA VAL A 167 11.20 -4.13 0.43
C VAL A 167 11.77 -3.70 -0.91
N GLU A 168 11.10 -4.08 -1.99
CA GLU A 168 11.50 -3.67 -3.34
C GLU A 168 10.56 -2.62 -3.88
N ILE A 169 11.13 -1.47 -4.23
CA ILE A 169 10.44 -0.38 -4.92
C ILE A 169 10.67 -0.58 -6.42
N CYS A 170 9.63 -1.02 -7.12
CA CYS A 170 9.71 -1.31 -8.54
C CYS A 170 9.63 -0.03 -9.39
N LYS A 171 9.95 -0.13 -10.68
CA LYS A 171 9.86 1.00 -11.62
C LYS A 171 8.42 1.54 -11.69
N PRO A 172 8.23 2.85 -11.61
CA PRO A 172 6.90 3.46 -11.69
C PRO A 172 6.29 3.31 -13.08
N ILE A 173 4.95 3.25 -13.11
CA ILE A 173 4.15 3.22 -14.34
C ILE A 173 3.35 4.52 -14.41
N ASP A 174 3.38 5.19 -15.54
CA ASP A 174 2.59 6.41 -15.76
C ASP A 174 1.15 6.07 -16.14
N ALA A 175 0.21 6.27 -15.22
CA ALA A 175 -1.20 6.01 -15.50
C ALA A 175 -1.82 7.01 -16.52
N ALA A 176 -1.10 8.09 -16.86
CA ALA A 176 -1.54 9.01 -17.92
C ALA A 176 -1.48 8.38 -19.32
N GLU A 177 -0.72 7.30 -19.51
CA GLU A 177 -0.64 6.54 -20.77
C GLU A 177 -1.85 5.62 -20.98
N PHE A 178 -2.76 5.54 -20.00
CA PHE A 178 -3.91 4.64 -20.02
C PHE A 178 -5.23 5.40 -19.95
N SER A 179 -6.27 4.78 -20.50
CA SER A 179 -7.65 5.24 -20.39
C SER A 179 -8.48 4.28 -19.51
N LEU A 180 -9.70 4.68 -19.17
CA LEU A 180 -10.61 3.82 -18.41
C LEU A 180 -11.04 2.57 -19.21
N GLU A 181 -11.06 2.66 -20.54
CA GLU A 181 -11.38 1.55 -21.44
C GLU A 181 -10.29 0.48 -21.44
N ASN A 182 -9.01 0.91 -21.45
CA ASN A 182 -7.86 0.00 -21.44
C ASN A 182 -7.28 -0.25 -20.04
N ARG A 183 -7.99 0.16 -18.98
CA ARG A 183 -7.57 -0.02 -17.58
C ARG A 183 -7.08 -1.43 -17.25
N ARG A 184 -7.60 -2.46 -17.91
CA ARG A 184 -7.17 -3.84 -17.71
C ARG A 184 -5.70 -4.04 -18.07
N ALA A 185 -5.21 -3.37 -19.10
CA ALA A 185 -3.80 -3.41 -19.48
C ALA A 185 -2.91 -2.85 -18.34
N LEU A 186 -3.28 -1.70 -17.75
CA LEU A 186 -2.57 -1.13 -16.62
C LEU A 186 -2.56 -2.08 -15.40
N ILE A 187 -3.70 -2.70 -15.07
CA ILE A 187 -3.80 -3.68 -13.98
C ILE A 187 -2.85 -4.85 -14.22
N ASN A 188 -2.86 -5.42 -15.42
CA ASN A 188 -2.02 -6.55 -15.79
C ASN A 188 -0.53 -6.18 -15.73
N GLN A 189 -0.16 -4.98 -16.20
CA GLN A 189 1.23 -4.52 -16.16
C GLN A 189 1.74 -4.35 -14.71
N VAL A 190 0.97 -3.70 -13.84
CA VAL A 190 1.34 -3.56 -12.42
C VAL A 190 1.44 -4.94 -11.76
N ARG A 191 0.47 -5.83 -12.05
CA ARG A 191 0.47 -7.18 -11.50
C ARG A 191 1.69 -7.98 -11.94
N ALA A 192 2.03 -7.94 -13.22
CA ALA A 192 3.20 -8.66 -13.77
C ALA A 192 4.51 -8.20 -13.10
N ILE A 193 4.69 -6.88 -12.92
CA ILE A 193 5.86 -6.33 -12.21
C ILE A 193 5.91 -6.83 -10.77
N MET A 194 4.78 -6.85 -10.06
CA MET A 194 4.75 -7.30 -8.67
C MET A 194 4.95 -8.81 -8.54
N LEU A 195 4.44 -9.62 -9.47
CA LEU A 195 4.68 -11.07 -9.52
C LEU A 195 6.16 -11.37 -9.77
N ASP A 196 6.78 -10.69 -10.73
CA ASP A 196 8.20 -10.84 -11.05
C ASP A 196 9.06 -10.51 -9.82
N ALA A 197 8.83 -9.37 -9.19
CA ALA A 197 9.54 -8.96 -7.97
C ALA A 197 9.34 -9.91 -6.79
N LEU A 198 8.18 -10.58 -6.68
CA LEU A 198 7.89 -11.60 -5.67
C LEU A 198 8.44 -12.99 -6.05
N GLY A 199 8.93 -13.17 -7.28
CA GLY A 199 9.33 -14.48 -7.81
C GLY A 199 8.16 -15.45 -7.98
N GLN A 200 6.93 -14.92 -8.17
CA GLN A 200 5.71 -15.71 -8.34
C GLN A 200 5.33 -15.80 -9.82
N LYS A 201 4.74 -16.93 -10.20
CA LYS A 201 4.14 -17.13 -11.53
C LYS A 201 2.63 -16.94 -11.46
N GLU A 202 2.03 -16.55 -12.61
CA GLU A 202 0.57 -16.51 -12.74
C GLU A 202 -0.07 -17.88 -12.57
#